data_fa1489a04184b55f7e53d69c67e9f0c3
#
_entry.id   fa1489a04184b55f7e53d69c67e9f0c3
#
_cell.length_a   1.000
_cell.length_b   1.000
_cell.length_c   1.000
_cell.angle_alpha   90.00
_cell.angle_beta   90.00
_cell.angle_gamma   90.00
#
_symmetry.space_group_name_H-M   'P 1'
#
loop_
_entity.id
_entity.type
_entity.pdbx_description
1 polymer ?
#
loop_
_entity_poly.entity_id
_entity_poly.type
_entity_poly.pdbx_seq_one_letter_code
_entity_poly.pdbx_strand_id
1 'polypeptide(L)'
;MKDVAREAGVGTATVERVVNGRGGVRPETVEKVFLAVTKLDYRHRMPEAYRGLIRVEVILVRPETSFYSRMNHAFERIAALLDKSTGVHRTFARENDPVEFAHYIANPAVRRSALIVVAPDHPDVVTSLRKVASHGTPVVQIMTRPAPELPYIGIDNYAAGRTAAYYMSRMLKGRPGTFVALCHSGAYENHKERIRGFSDYLAGHDGDHLFSQVMFDYDDDINSMELLRDALRDDPAIIGLYTAGGDNRSVASVLKDQAQRGVFWVGHELSQQSRNALREGVMSIVLDQAPEIQARRSVDLTLKALGLIELEVSPEPVRFLTITPENL
;
A
#
# COMPACT_ATOMS: atom_id res chain seq x y z
N MET A 1 29.69 -25.15 -9.18
CA MET A 1 30.72 -24.24 -8.62
C MET A 1 31.30 -23.25 -9.64
N LYS A 2 31.80 -23.68 -10.82
CA LYS A 2 32.31 -22.73 -11.84
C LYS A 2 31.25 -21.76 -12.34
N ASP A 3 30.05 -22.22 -12.57
CA ASP A 3 28.94 -21.36 -13.03
C ASP A 3 28.49 -20.38 -11.96
N VAL A 4 28.43 -20.81 -10.69
CA VAL A 4 28.19 -19.95 -9.54
C VAL A 4 29.29 -18.88 -9.41
N ALA A 5 30.52 -19.24 -9.59
CA ALA A 5 31.65 -18.30 -9.54
C ALA A 5 31.57 -17.24 -10.66
N ARG A 6 31.20 -17.66 -11.87
CA ARG A 6 31.00 -16.78 -13.02
C ARG A 6 29.80 -15.82 -12.79
N GLU A 7 28.68 -16.37 -12.32
CA GLU A 7 27.48 -15.57 -12.04
C GLU A 7 27.69 -14.56 -10.91
N ALA A 8 28.41 -14.99 -9.84
CA ALA A 8 28.71 -14.12 -8.71
C ALA A 8 29.86 -13.13 -8.98
N GLY A 9 30.61 -13.29 -10.09
CA GLY A 9 31.78 -12.48 -10.39
C GLY A 9 32.96 -12.70 -9.41
N VAL A 10 33.13 -13.91 -8.92
CA VAL A 10 34.18 -14.26 -7.92
C VAL A 10 34.94 -15.54 -8.31
N GLY A 11 36.04 -15.82 -7.63
CA GLY A 11 36.77 -17.07 -7.81
C GLY A 11 36.07 -18.29 -7.21
N THR A 12 36.28 -19.48 -7.78
CA THR A 12 35.72 -20.75 -7.28
C THR A 12 36.06 -21.04 -5.84
N ALA A 13 37.28 -20.70 -5.41
CA ALA A 13 37.71 -20.82 -4.02
C ALA A 13 36.88 -19.96 -3.06
N THR A 14 36.42 -18.77 -3.51
CA THR A 14 35.52 -17.90 -2.74
C THR A 14 34.15 -18.54 -2.63
N VAL A 15 33.63 -19.10 -3.73
CA VAL A 15 32.35 -19.83 -3.72
C VAL A 15 32.41 -21.01 -2.74
N GLU A 16 33.49 -21.83 -2.78
CA GLU A 16 33.67 -22.95 -1.87
C GLU A 16 33.73 -22.53 -0.40
N ARG A 17 34.39 -21.42 -0.10
CA ARG A 17 34.44 -20.87 1.27
C ARG A 17 33.09 -20.48 1.76
N VAL A 18 32.30 -19.79 0.92
CA VAL A 18 30.95 -19.37 1.25
C VAL A 18 30.05 -20.59 1.43
N VAL A 19 29.98 -21.47 0.45
CA VAL A 19 29.09 -22.64 0.47
C VAL A 19 29.39 -23.59 1.62
N ASN A 20 30.68 -23.69 2.04
CA ASN A 20 31.11 -24.54 3.16
C ASN A 20 31.18 -23.80 4.51
N GLY A 21 30.75 -22.53 4.58
CA GLY A 21 30.71 -21.75 5.83
C GLY A 21 32.10 -21.50 6.46
N ARG A 22 33.19 -21.52 5.67
CA ARG A 22 34.55 -21.38 6.19
C ARG A 22 34.97 -19.98 6.61
N GLY A 23 34.04 -18.97 6.49
CA GLY A 23 34.30 -17.59 6.90
C GLY A 23 35.37 -16.85 6.08
N GLY A 24 35.76 -15.65 6.51
CA GLY A 24 36.81 -14.85 5.88
C GLY A 24 36.47 -14.29 4.51
N VAL A 25 35.18 -14.22 4.16
CA VAL A 25 34.65 -13.60 2.95
C VAL A 25 33.83 -12.39 3.36
N ARG A 26 33.97 -11.28 2.64
CA ARG A 26 33.22 -10.05 2.91
C ARG A 26 31.71 -10.31 2.75
N PRO A 27 30.83 -9.72 3.61
CA PRO A 27 29.37 -9.93 3.54
C PRO A 27 28.77 -9.71 2.15
N GLU A 28 29.25 -8.67 1.44
CA GLU A 28 28.83 -8.37 0.06
C GLU A 28 29.15 -9.49 -0.94
N THR A 29 30.30 -10.13 -0.76
CA THR A 29 30.70 -11.23 -1.60
C THR A 29 29.91 -12.50 -1.27
N VAL A 30 29.63 -12.72 0.01
CA VAL A 30 28.77 -13.83 0.47
C VAL A 30 27.39 -13.72 -0.16
N GLU A 31 26.79 -12.50 -0.15
CA GLU A 31 25.48 -12.23 -0.75
C GLU A 31 25.47 -12.49 -2.27
N LYS A 32 26.49 -12.02 -3.00
CA LYS A 32 26.63 -12.28 -4.44
C LYS A 32 26.71 -13.79 -4.74
N VAL A 33 27.50 -14.52 -3.98
CA VAL A 33 27.58 -15.98 -4.14
C VAL A 33 26.27 -16.66 -3.83
N PHE A 34 25.56 -16.20 -2.78
CA PHE A 34 24.26 -16.75 -2.42
C PHE A 34 23.22 -16.51 -3.51
N LEU A 35 23.12 -15.29 -4.04
CA LEU A 35 22.21 -14.98 -5.16
C LEU A 35 22.50 -15.86 -6.38
N ALA A 36 23.79 -16.05 -6.71
CA ALA A 36 24.19 -16.91 -7.81
C ALA A 36 23.86 -18.39 -7.56
N VAL A 37 24.03 -18.88 -6.34
CA VAL A 37 23.67 -20.25 -5.93
C VAL A 37 22.16 -20.49 -6.10
N THR A 38 21.35 -19.53 -5.66
CA THR A 38 19.89 -19.63 -5.74
C THR A 38 19.39 -19.53 -7.17
N LYS A 39 19.90 -18.56 -7.94
CA LYS A 39 19.57 -18.37 -9.36
C LYS A 39 19.88 -19.59 -10.24
N LEU A 40 20.96 -20.29 -9.92
CA LEU A 40 21.39 -21.50 -10.65
C LEU A 40 20.83 -22.80 -10.07
N ASP A 41 19.85 -22.73 -9.17
CA ASP A 41 19.26 -23.89 -8.45
C ASP A 41 20.35 -24.87 -7.93
N TYR A 42 21.44 -24.30 -7.45
CA TYR A 42 22.57 -25.11 -6.96
C TYR A 42 22.20 -25.66 -5.57
N ARG A 43 21.72 -26.91 -5.51
CA ARG A 43 21.14 -27.59 -4.33
C ARG A 43 22.16 -27.90 -3.24
N HIS A 44 22.88 -26.89 -2.76
CA HIS A 44 23.68 -27.00 -1.56
C HIS A 44 22.94 -26.42 -0.36
N ARG A 45 22.87 -27.15 0.75
CA ARG A 45 22.36 -26.61 2.00
C ARG A 45 23.28 -25.49 2.45
N MET A 46 22.78 -24.27 2.41
CA MET A 46 23.50 -23.13 2.95
C MET A 46 23.67 -23.29 4.47
N PRO A 47 24.87 -23.00 5.01
CA PRO A 47 25.12 -23.04 6.44
C PRO A 47 24.17 -22.12 7.22
N GLU A 48 23.90 -22.52 8.45
CA GLU A 48 23.00 -21.76 9.36
C GLU A 48 23.47 -20.32 9.63
N ALA A 49 24.79 -20.09 9.52
CA ALA A 49 25.40 -18.76 9.62
C ALA A 49 24.93 -17.74 8.56
N TYR A 50 24.26 -18.20 7.52
CA TYR A 50 23.74 -17.33 6.44
C TYR A 50 22.23 -17.15 6.48
N ARG A 51 21.58 -17.49 7.60
CA ARG A 51 20.16 -17.19 7.80
C ARG A 51 19.93 -15.68 7.77
N GLY A 52 18.89 -15.24 7.01
CA GLY A 52 18.57 -13.82 6.86
C GLY A 52 19.61 -13.01 6.09
N LEU A 53 20.45 -13.67 5.27
CA LEU A 53 21.45 -13.00 4.44
C LEU A 53 20.82 -12.05 3.43
N ILE A 54 19.71 -12.46 2.82
CA ILE A 54 18.87 -11.60 1.98
C ILE A 54 17.91 -10.85 2.90
N ARG A 55 18.14 -9.55 3.03
CA ARG A 55 17.31 -8.69 3.87
C ARG A 55 16.46 -7.77 3.01
N VAL A 56 15.19 -8.09 2.92
CA VAL A 56 14.18 -7.19 2.36
C VAL A 56 13.68 -6.26 3.47
N GLU A 57 13.96 -4.98 3.35
CA GLU A 57 13.42 -3.99 4.27
C GLU A 57 12.08 -3.47 3.77
N VAL A 58 11.08 -3.44 4.65
CA VAL A 58 9.76 -2.88 4.38
C VAL A 58 9.56 -1.67 5.28
N ILE A 59 9.49 -0.49 4.70
CA ILE A 59 9.19 0.75 5.43
C ILE A 59 7.71 1.05 5.28
N LEU A 60 7.00 1.00 6.40
CA LEU A 60 5.58 1.34 6.53
C LEU A 60 5.42 2.63 7.33
N VAL A 61 4.22 3.19 7.28
CA VAL A 61 3.81 4.36 8.06
C VAL A 61 2.57 4.00 8.89
N ARG A 62 2.20 4.82 9.87
CA ARG A 62 0.90 4.81 10.57
C ARG A 62 0.44 3.42 11.04
N PRO A 63 1.21 2.74 11.90
CA PRO A 63 0.90 1.36 12.35
C PRO A 63 -0.45 1.23 13.07
N GLU A 64 -0.99 2.34 13.57
CA GLU A 64 -2.28 2.43 14.28
C GLU A 64 -3.48 2.30 13.34
N THR A 65 -3.31 2.56 12.04
CA THR A 65 -4.42 2.47 11.10
C THR A 65 -4.69 1.03 10.67
N SER A 66 -5.95 0.73 10.42
CA SER A 66 -6.40 -0.61 10.03
C SER A 66 -5.72 -1.12 8.75
N PHE A 67 -5.55 -0.26 7.75
CA PHE A 67 -4.91 -0.61 6.47
C PHE A 67 -3.46 -1.06 6.67
N TYR A 68 -2.63 -0.23 7.30
CA TYR A 68 -1.22 -0.54 7.50
C TYR A 68 -1.00 -1.68 8.51
N SER A 69 -1.88 -1.83 9.49
CA SER A 69 -1.88 -2.99 10.38
C SER A 69 -2.12 -4.29 9.61
N ARG A 70 -3.13 -4.34 8.72
CA ARG A 70 -3.38 -5.50 7.84
C ARG A 70 -2.20 -5.80 6.93
N MET A 71 -1.62 -4.77 6.32
CA MET A 71 -0.45 -4.89 5.46
C MET A 71 0.77 -5.43 6.23
N ASN A 72 1.02 -4.92 7.43
CA ASN A 72 2.08 -5.40 8.31
C ASN A 72 1.92 -6.89 8.65
N HIS A 73 0.72 -7.31 9.04
CA HIS A 73 0.42 -8.72 9.29
C HIS A 73 0.58 -9.59 8.02
N ALA A 74 0.26 -9.04 6.85
CA ALA A 74 0.49 -9.74 5.59
C ALA A 74 1.99 -9.98 5.35
N PHE A 75 2.83 -8.97 5.52
CA PHE A 75 4.29 -9.13 5.43
C PHE A 75 4.83 -10.12 6.45
N GLU A 76 4.29 -10.14 7.66
CA GLU A 76 4.67 -11.10 8.69
C GLU A 76 4.37 -12.53 8.29
N ARG A 77 3.16 -12.80 7.78
CA ARG A 77 2.80 -14.13 7.25
C ARG A 77 3.66 -14.54 6.07
N ILE A 78 3.96 -13.61 5.15
CA ILE A 78 4.82 -13.88 4.00
C ILE A 78 6.23 -14.22 4.48
N ALA A 79 6.79 -13.44 5.43
CA ALA A 79 8.11 -13.70 6.00
C ALA A 79 8.24 -15.10 6.61
N ALA A 80 7.18 -15.58 7.28
CA ALA A 80 7.15 -16.91 7.87
C ALA A 80 7.18 -18.06 6.84
N LEU A 81 6.80 -17.78 5.58
CA LEU A 81 6.75 -18.77 4.49
C LEU A 81 8.01 -18.74 3.60
N LEU A 82 8.85 -17.71 3.71
CA LEU A 82 10.06 -17.61 2.92
C LEU A 82 11.15 -18.56 3.42
N ASP A 83 12.11 -18.83 2.54
CA ASP A 83 13.33 -19.57 2.93
C ASP A 83 14.07 -18.84 4.06
N LYS A 84 14.67 -19.61 4.96
CA LYS A 84 15.38 -19.10 6.16
C LYS A 84 16.53 -18.15 5.83
N SER A 85 17.03 -18.17 4.61
CA SER A 85 18.05 -17.24 4.12
C SER A 85 17.51 -15.86 3.79
N THR A 86 16.20 -15.72 3.61
CA THR A 86 15.52 -14.47 3.26
C THR A 86 14.71 -13.96 4.44
N GLY A 87 15.08 -12.79 4.95
CA GLY A 87 14.35 -12.09 6.02
C GLY A 87 13.60 -10.88 5.48
N VAL A 88 12.35 -10.71 5.90
CA VAL A 88 11.56 -9.49 5.68
C VAL A 88 11.55 -8.71 6.98
N HIS A 89 12.22 -7.57 6.99
CA HIS A 89 12.29 -6.68 8.13
C HIS A 89 11.34 -5.51 7.97
N ARG A 90 10.46 -5.30 8.92
CA ARG A 90 9.46 -4.24 8.88
C ARG A 90 9.87 -3.11 9.82
N THR A 91 9.83 -1.91 9.30
CA THR A 91 10.14 -0.68 10.04
C THR A 91 9.00 0.31 9.83
N PHE A 92 8.65 1.06 10.88
CA PHE A 92 7.68 2.13 10.80
C PHE A 92 8.40 3.47 10.87
N ALA A 93 8.17 4.31 9.86
CA ALA A 93 8.73 5.65 9.78
C ALA A 93 7.63 6.71 9.88
N ARG A 94 8.00 7.93 10.29
CA ARG A 94 7.09 9.06 10.40
C ARG A 94 6.92 9.72 9.04
N GLU A 95 5.72 9.71 8.49
CA GLU A 95 5.44 10.32 7.18
C GLU A 95 5.44 11.84 7.19
N ASN A 96 5.17 12.44 8.36
CA ASN A 96 5.12 13.89 8.54
C ASN A 96 6.50 14.55 8.77
N ASP A 97 7.58 13.77 8.76
CA ASP A 97 8.96 14.26 8.73
C ASP A 97 9.69 13.70 7.49
N PRO A 98 9.48 14.32 6.31
CA PRO A 98 10.07 13.83 5.06
C PRO A 98 11.59 13.84 5.05
N VAL A 99 12.23 14.72 5.80
CA VAL A 99 13.69 14.81 5.88
C VAL A 99 14.25 13.63 6.65
N GLU A 100 13.68 13.31 7.83
CA GLU A 100 14.03 12.11 8.60
C GLU A 100 13.74 10.85 7.78
N PHE A 101 12.60 10.81 7.10
CA PHE A 101 12.21 9.69 6.23
C PHE A 101 13.23 9.46 5.09
N ALA A 102 13.64 10.53 4.42
CA ALA A 102 14.65 10.50 3.37
C ALA A 102 16.00 10.03 3.88
N HIS A 103 16.40 10.52 5.07
CA HIS A 103 17.62 10.07 5.76
C HIS A 103 17.58 8.58 6.07
N TYR A 104 16.45 8.07 6.54
CA TYR A 104 16.24 6.66 6.85
C TYR A 104 16.36 5.77 5.60
N ILE A 105 15.79 6.23 4.47
CA ILE A 105 15.96 5.54 3.18
C ILE A 105 17.43 5.49 2.77
N ALA A 106 18.14 6.60 2.86
CA ALA A 106 19.52 6.72 2.41
C ALA A 106 20.54 5.99 3.30
N ASN A 107 20.27 5.90 4.62
CA ASN A 107 21.20 5.43 5.64
C ASN A 107 20.54 4.36 6.52
N PRO A 108 20.28 3.15 5.99
CA PRO A 108 19.68 2.08 6.76
C PRO A 108 20.59 1.65 7.92
N ALA A 109 20.03 1.44 9.10
CA ALA A 109 20.79 0.98 10.29
C ALA A 109 21.46 -0.38 10.07
N VAL A 110 20.89 -1.22 9.21
CA VAL A 110 21.44 -2.52 8.80
C VAL A 110 21.37 -2.60 7.28
N ARG A 111 22.42 -3.15 6.66
CA ARG A 111 22.45 -3.37 5.21
C ARG A 111 21.20 -4.13 4.76
N ARG A 112 20.59 -3.68 3.68
CA ARG A 112 19.45 -4.33 3.02
C ARG A 112 19.81 -4.76 1.60
N SER A 113 19.21 -5.85 1.15
CA SER A 113 19.33 -6.35 -0.22
C SER A 113 18.28 -5.74 -1.14
N ALA A 114 17.14 -5.31 -0.59
CA ALA A 114 16.07 -4.64 -1.31
C ALA A 114 15.22 -3.79 -0.36
N LEU A 115 14.46 -2.86 -0.94
CA LEU A 115 13.56 -1.95 -0.23
C LEU A 115 12.14 -2.04 -0.81
N ILE A 116 11.16 -2.27 0.07
CA ILE A 116 9.74 -2.03 -0.20
C ILE A 116 9.31 -0.86 0.67
N VAL A 117 8.61 0.14 0.12
CA VAL A 117 8.38 1.38 0.86
C VAL A 117 7.02 2.01 0.55
N VAL A 118 6.33 2.46 1.60
CA VAL A 118 5.26 3.46 1.52
C VAL A 118 5.92 4.81 1.73
N ALA A 119 6.13 5.56 0.66
CA ALA A 119 6.91 6.79 0.69
C ALA A 119 6.02 8.04 0.56
N PRO A 120 6.18 9.07 1.42
CA PRO A 120 5.53 10.34 1.22
C PRO A 120 6.03 11.03 -0.06
N ASP A 121 5.15 11.82 -0.69
CA ASP A 121 5.50 12.61 -1.88
C ASP A 121 6.25 13.87 -1.47
N HIS A 122 7.58 13.77 -1.42
CA HIS A 122 8.46 14.86 -1.08
C HIS A 122 9.78 14.77 -1.88
N PRO A 123 10.34 15.89 -2.37
CA PRO A 123 11.55 15.91 -3.18
C PRO A 123 12.76 15.18 -2.58
N ASP A 124 12.99 15.32 -1.27
CA ASP A 124 14.10 14.65 -0.57
C ASP A 124 13.91 13.13 -0.53
N VAL A 125 12.67 12.68 -0.33
CA VAL A 125 12.31 11.26 -0.34
C VAL A 125 12.53 10.67 -1.74
N VAL A 126 12.02 11.34 -2.78
CA VAL A 126 12.22 10.94 -4.18
C VAL A 126 13.70 10.85 -4.52
N THR A 127 14.49 11.85 -4.11
CA THR A 127 15.95 11.87 -4.33
C THR A 127 16.63 10.68 -3.67
N SER A 128 16.24 10.36 -2.43
CA SER A 128 16.79 9.22 -1.68
C SER A 128 16.41 7.87 -2.30
N LEU A 129 15.17 7.71 -2.76
CA LEU A 129 14.71 6.50 -3.48
C LEU A 129 15.51 6.28 -4.76
N ARG A 130 15.66 7.33 -5.58
CA ARG A 130 16.47 7.30 -6.81
C ARG A 130 17.91 6.94 -6.54
N LYS A 131 18.51 7.53 -5.51
CA LYS A 131 19.88 7.24 -5.10
C LYS A 131 20.05 5.77 -4.70
N VAL A 132 19.15 5.22 -3.90
CA VAL A 132 19.20 3.81 -3.49
C VAL A 132 19.06 2.88 -4.71
N ALA A 133 18.12 3.18 -5.61
CA ALA A 133 17.93 2.40 -6.83
C ALA A 133 19.15 2.47 -7.77
N SER A 134 19.75 3.65 -7.94
CA SER A 134 20.95 3.85 -8.80
C SER A 134 22.19 3.10 -8.30
N HIS A 135 22.24 2.76 -7.01
CA HIS A 135 23.29 1.92 -6.44
C HIS A 135 23.00 0.40 -6.57
N GLY A 136 21.97 0.03 -7.32
CA GLY A 136 21.64 -1.36 -7.63
C GLY A 136 20.80 -2.08 -6.56
N THR A 137 20.29 -1.37 -5.57
CA THR A 137 19.33 -1.94 -4.62
C THR A 137 17.92 -1.88 -5.22
N PRO A 138 17.23 -3.02 -5.44
CA PRO A 138 15.84 -3.01 -5.89
C PRO A 138 14.95 -2.22 -4.93
N VAL A 139 14.13 -1.31 -5.51
CA VAL A 139 13.16 -0.50 -4.77
C VAL A 139 11.78 -0.76 -5.35
N VAL A 140 10.82 -1.11 -4.50
CA VAL A 140 9.40 -1.26 -4.85
C VAL A 140 8.58 -0.30 -4.00
N GLN A 141 7.86 0.60 -4.63
CA GLN A 141 6.92 1.49 -3.99
C GLN A 141 5.58 0.78 -3.83
N ILE A 142 4.92 0.95 -2.69
CA ILE A 142 3.58 0.43 -2.45
C ILE A 142 2.67 1.56 -1.96
N MET A 143 1.38 1.51 -2.30
CA MET A 143 0.37 2.47 -1.88
C MET A 143 0.52 3.87 -2.49
N THR A 144 1.71 4.45 -2.45
CA THR A 144 2.08 5.76 -2.99
C THR A 144 3.18 5.61 -4.05
N ARG A 145 3.23 6.52 -5.02
CA ARG A 145 4.16 6.46 -6.16
C ARG A 145 4.89 7.80 -6.40
N PRO A 146 5.63 8.32 -5.42
CA PRO A 146 6.32 9.61 -5.57
C PRO A 146 7.43 9.60 -6.65
N ALA A 147 8.01 8.44 -6.98
CA ALA A 147 8.99 8.26 -8.05
C ALA A 147 8.39 7.41 -9.20
N PRO A 148 7.74 8.01 -10.22
CA PRO A 148 6.98 7.28 -11.23
C PRO A 148 7.78 6.27 -12.06
N GLU A 149 9.08 6.46 -12.17
CA GLU A 149 10.00 5.57 -12.90
C GLU A 149 10.38 4.29 -12.13
N LEU A 150 10.15 4.26 -10.81
CA LEU A 150 10.44 3.09 -9.99
C LEU A 150 9.23 2.13 -9.95
N PRO A 151 9.48 0.81 -9.78
CA PRO A 151 8.44 -0.18 -9.63
C PRO A 151 7.41 0.19 -8.55
N TYR A 152 6.15 -0.02 -8.85
CA TYR A 152 5.02 0.30 -7.98
C TYR A 152 4.01 -0.85 -7.91
N ILE A 153 3.49 -1.11 -6.72
CA ILE A 153 2.37 -2.00 -6.47
C ILE A 153 1.30 -1.23 -5.69
N GLY A 154 0.14 -1.11 -6.29
CA GLY A 154 -1.01 -0.42 -5.70
C GLY A 154 -2.25 -0.62 -6.56
N ILE A 155 -3.37 -0.04 -6.15
CA ILE A 155 -4.60 0.00 -6.92
C ILE A 155 -4.59 1.18 -7.90
N ASP A 156 -5.49 1.15 -8.88
CA ASP A 156 -5.86 2.34 -9.65
C ASP A 156 -6.81 3.21 -8.82
N ASN A 157 -6.28 4.27 -8.22
CA ASN A 157 -7.05 5.16 -7.36
C ASN A 157 -8.06 6.00 -8.12
N TYR A 158 -7.75 6.39 -9.37
CA TYR A 158 -8.68 7.09 -10.22
C TYR A 158 -9.89 6.21 -10.57
N ALA A 159 -9.64 4.96 -10.97
CA ALA A 159 -10.70 3.99 -11.22
C ALA A 159 -11.53 3.68 -9.95
N ALA A 160 -10.91 3.68 -8.76
CA ALA A 160 -11.63 3.48 -7.50
C ALA A 160 -12.62 4.63 -7.23
N GLY A 161 -12.20 5.89 -7.44
CA GLY A 161 -13.10 7.05 -7.34
C GLY A 161 -14.25 6.98 -8.35
N ARG A 162 -13.96 6.67 -9.61
CA ARG A 162 -14.98 6.45 -10.64
C ARG A 162 -15.98 5.35 -10.27
N THR A 163 -15.48 4.27 -9.67
CA THR A 163 -16.32 3.15 -9.22
C THR A 163 -17.23 3.57 -8.07
N ALA A 164 -16.75 4.37 -7.12
CA ALA A 164 -17.60 4.92 -6.06
C ALA A 164 -18.74 5.77 -6.64
N ALA A 165 -18.41 6.70 -7.55
CA ALA A 165 -19.40 7.53 -8.23
C ALA A 165 -20.41 6.70 -9.05
N TYR A 166 -19.90 5.67 -9.77
CA TYR A 166 -20.74 4.75 -10.53
C TYR A 166 -21.79 4.08 -9.64
N TYR A 167 -21.37 3.51 -8.50
CA TYR A 167 -22.32 2.88 -7.58
C TYR A 167 -23.34 3.88 -7.04
N MET A 168 -22.87 5.04 -6.58
CA MET A 168 -23.75 6.07 -6.02
C MET A 168 -24.79 6.54 -7.04
N SER A 169 -24.38 6.91 -8.26
CA SER A 169 -25.28 7.32 -9.33
C SER A 169 -26.29 6.23 -9.72
N ARG A 170 -25.84 4.97 -9.78
CA ARG A 170 -26.74 3.88 -10.19
C ARG A 170 -27.73 3.48 -9.12
N MET A 171 -27.28 3.42 -7.85
CA MET A 171 -28.12 3.01 -6.73
C MET A 171 -29.13 4.11 -6.33
N LEU A 172 -28.81 5.38 -6.60
CA LEU A 172 -29.65 6.51 -6.29
C LEU A 172 -30.35 7.10 -7.52
N LYS A 173 -30.34 6.38 -8.66
CA LYS A 173 -31.00 6.83 -9.89
C LYS A 173 -32.47 7.18 -9.66
N GLY A 174 -32.88 8.37 -10.13
CA GLY A 174 -34.24 8.89 -9.95
C GLY A 174 -34.51 9.49 -8.56
N ARG A 175 -33.49 9.60 -7.73
CA ARG A 175 -33.55 10.31 -6.45
C ARG A 175 -32.59 11.51 -6.51
N PRO A 176 -33.07 12.69 -6.94
CA PRO A 176 -32.20 13.86 -7.08
C PRO A 176 -31.63 14.26 -5.71
N GLY A 177 -30.40 14.77 -5.71
CA GLY A 177 -29.76 15.21 -4.48
C GLY A 177 -28.28 15.51 -4.63
N THR A 178 -27.64 15.74 -3.52
CA THR A 178 -26.25 16.17 -3.43
C THR A 178 -25.34 15.02 -2.95
N PHE A 179 -24.17 14.88 -3.59
CA PHE A 179 -23.07 14.04 -3.13
C PHE A 179 -21.96 14.90 -2.54
N VAL A 180 -21.40 14.42 -1.45
CA VAL A 180 -20.24 15.02 -0.79
C VAL A 180 -19.14 13.99 -0.62
N ALA A 181 -17.89 14.47 -0.52
CA ALA A 181 -16.77 13.60 -0.20
C ALA A 181 -16.09 14.05 1.09
N LEU A 182 -15.59 13.08 1.86
CA LEU A 182 -14.72 13.28 3.00
C LEU A 182 -13.38 12.60 2.71
N CYS A 183 -12.30 13.31 2.99
CA CYS A 183 -10.96 12.87 2.67
C CYS A 183 -10.00 13.30 3.77
N HIS A 184 -9.01 12.46 4.09
CA HIS A 184 -7.99 12.81 5.07
C HIS A 184 -7.23 14.09 4.71
N SER A 185 -6.65 14.15 3.53
CA SER A 185 -5.83 15.29 3.10
C SER A 185 -5.71 15.35 1.58
N GLY A 186 -5.65 16.57 1.05
CA GLY A 186 -5.32 16.83 -0.35
C GLY A 186 -3.81 16.73 -0.64
N ALA A 187 -2.96 16.37 0.32
CA ALA A 187 -1.53 16.22 0.09
C ALA A 187 -1.16 14.88 -0.58
N TYR A 188 -1.98 13.85 -0.40
CA TYR A 188 -1.71 12.52 -0.96
C TYR A 188 -2.25 12.37 -2.38
N GLU A 189 -1.41 11.95 -3.31
CA GLU A 189 -1.79 11.77 -4.72
C GLU A 189 -2.91 10.72 -4.89
N ASN A 190 -2.88 9.64 -4.14
CA ASN A 190 -3.94 8.63 -4.15
C ASN A 190 -5.32 9.20 -3.77
N HIS A 191 -5.39 10.15 -2.82
CA HIS A 191 -6.63 10.81 -2.46
C HIS A 191 -7.09 11.78 -3.55
N LYS A 192 -6.19 12.56 -4.14
CA LYS A 192 -6.48 13.44 -5.27
C LYS A 192 -7.04 12.65 -6.45
N GLU A 193 -6.39 11.53 -6.81
CA GLU A 193 -6.87 10.67 -7.89
C GLU A 193 -8.26 10.11 -7.64
N ARG A 194 -8.55 9.66 -6.40
CA ARG A 194 -9.89 9.19 -6.03
C ARG A 194 -10.95 10.29 -6.18
N ILE A 195 -10.67 11.47 -5.64
CA ILE A 195 -11.60 12.62 -5.75
C ILE A 195 -11.76 13.04 -7.21
N ARG A 196 -10.67 13.12 -7.98
CA ARG A 196 -10.74 13.42 -9.41
C ARG A 196 -11.57 12.39 -10.17
N GLY A 197 -11.32 11.09 -9.95
CA GLY A 197 -12.08 10.03 -10.60
C GLY A 197 -13.56 10.07 -10.26
N PHE A 198 -13.90 10.38 -9.01
CA PHE A 198 -15.27 10.56 -8.55
C PHE A 198 -15.95 11.74 -9.26
N SER A 199 -15.32 12.90 -9.24
CA SER A 199 -15.83 14.13 -9.88
C SER A 199 -15.98 13.96 -11.40
N ASP A 200 -14.97 13.43 -12.09
CA ASP A 200 -15.00 13.26 -13.54
C ASP A 200 -16.10 12.29 -13.99
N TYR A 201 -16.35 11.25 -13.19
CA TYR A 201 -17.43 10.32 -13.49
C TYR A 201 -18.80 11.04 -13.43
N LEU A 202 -19.08 11.77 -12.35
CA LEU A 202 -20.34 12.49 -12.17
C LEU A 202 -20.55 13.54 -13.25
N ALA A 203 -19.52 14.34 -13.54
CA ALA A 203 -19.60 15.37 -14.58
C ALA A 203 -19.92 14.81 -15.98
N GLY A 204 -19.46 13.59 -16.27
CA GLY A 204 -19.63 12.97 -17.59
C GLY A 204 -20.84 12.04 -17.75
N HIS A 205 -21.43 11.57 -16.64
CA HIS A 205 -22.39 10.46 -16.70
C HIS A 205 -23.64 10.64 -15.81
N ASP A 206 -23.68 11.67 -14.97
CA ASP A 206 -24.75 11.87 -14.01
C ASP A 206 -25.31 13.29 -14.13
N GLY A 207 -26.58 13.40 -14.52
CA GLY A 207 -27.30 14.67 -14.58
C GLY A 207 -28.25 14.90 -13.41
N ASP A 208 -28.46 13.87 -12.56
CA ASP A 208 -29.43 13.90 -11.47
C ASP A 208 -28.80 14.36 -10.14
N HIS A 209 -27.47 14.25 -10.01
CA HIS A 209 -26.78 14.49 -8.75
C HIS A 209 -25.72 15.59 -8.88
N LEU A 210 -25.64 16.43 -7.85
CA LEU A 210 -24.64 17.48 -7.73
C LEU A 210 -23.51 17.03 -6.80
N PHE A 211 -22.27 17.07 -7.27
CA PHE A 211 -21.12 16.95 -6.39
C PHE A 211 -20.76 18.32 -5.83
N SER A 212 -21.06 18.57 -4.55
CA SER A 212 -21.02 19.92 -4.00
C SER A 212 -19.70 20.28 -3.34
N GLN A 213 -19.08 19.36 -2.60
CA GLN A 213 -17.86 19.68 -1.85
C GLN A 213 -17.02 18.48 -1.48
N VAL A 214 -15.73 18.76 -1.20
CA VAL A 214 -14.80 17.85 -0.55
C VAL A 214 -14.42 18.42 0.80
N MET A 215 -14.62 17.67 1.86
CA MET A 215 -14.20 18.00 3.23
C MET A 215 -12.87 17.32 3.54
N PHE A 216 -12.00 18.02 4.28
CA PHE A 216 -10.69 17.48 4.70
C PHE A 216 -10.64 17.42 6.22
N ASP A 217 -10.56 16.21 6.77
CA ASP A 217 -10.61 15.96 8.21
C ASP A 217 -9.24 15.80 8.88
N TYR A 218 -8.17 15.61 8.09
CA TYR A 218 -6.80 15.42 8.56
C TYR A 218 -6.63 14.24 9.54
N ASP A 219 -7.47 13.20 9.39
CA ASP A 219 -7.56 12.04 10.31
C ASP A 219 -7.87 12.42 11.77
N ASP A 220 -8.58 13.53 11.97
CA ASP A 220 -9.09 13.92 13.27
C ASP A 220 -10.56 13.53 13.40
N ASP A 221 -10.85 12.60 14.32
CA ASP A 221 -12.20 12.07 14.52
C ASP A 221 -13.23 13.15 14.91
N ILE A 222 -12.81 14.15 15.69
CA ILE A 222 -13.69 15.25 16.11
C ILE A 222 -13.99 16.14 14.91
N ASN A 223 -12.97 16.49 14.16
CA ASN A 223 -13.10 17.31 12.96
C ASN A 223 -13.97 16.60 11.90
N SER A 224 -13.77 15.29 11.69
CA SER A 224 -14.61 14.49 10.80
C SER A 224 -16.10 14.56 11.18
N MET A 225 -16.41 14.42 12.47
CA MET A 225 -17.78 14.48 12.98
C MET A 225 -18.40 15.87 12.80
N GLU A 226 -17.66 16.93 13.10
CA GLU A 226 -18.14 18.31 12.99
C GLU A 226 -18.39 18.67 11.52
N LEU A 227 -17.41 18.43 10.64
CA LEU A 227 -17.55 18.70 9.21
C LEU A 227 -18.77 17.99 8.59
N LEU A 228 -18.95 16.72 8.93
CA LEU A 228 -20.06 15.94 8.37
C LEU A 228 -21.41 16.40 8.96
N ARG A 229 -21.49 16.69 10.25
CA ARG A 229 -22.72 17.22 10.88
C ARG A 229 -23.10 18.57 10.30
N ASP A 230 -22.14 19.46 10.13
CA ASP A 230 -22.35 20.79 9.54
C ASP A 230 -22.81 20.66 8.09
N ALA A 231 -22.14 19.86 7.27
CA ALA A 231 -22.56 19.61 5.89
C ALA A 231 -24.00 19.08 5.81
N LEU A 232 -24.33 18.07 6.63
CA LEU A 232 -25.69 17.51 6.67
C LEU A 232 -26.74 18.49 7.18
N ARG A 233 -26.39 19.41 8.07
CA ARG A 233 -27.31 20.46 8.56
C ARG A 233 -27.53 21.52 7.48
N ASP A 234 -26.47 21.95 6.82
CA ASP A 234 -26.45 23.07 5.90
C ASP A 234 -27.04 22.69 4.51
N ASP A 235 -26.89 21.42 4.11
CA ASP A 235 -27.50 20.89 2.89
C ASP A 235 -28.39 19.67 3.19
N PRO A 236 -29.69 19.86 3.33
CA PRO A 236 -30.63 18.75 3.50
C PRO A 236 -30.77 17.83 2.28
N ALA A 237 -30.27 18.23 1.11
CA ALA A 237 -30.32 17.45 -0.12
C ALA A 237 -29.18 16.43 -0.22
N ILE A 238 -28.26 16.36 0.75
CA ILE A 238 -27.21 15.34 0.77
C ILE A 238 -27.83 13.95 0.93
N ILE A 239 -27.66 13.11 -0.09
CA ILE A 239 -28.13 11.73 -0.16
C ILE A 239 -26.99 10.74 -0.35
N GLY A 240 -25.79 11.21 -0.63
CA GLY A 240 -24.61 10.36 -0.84
C GLY A 240 -23.35 10.92 -0.22
N LEU A 241 -22.56 10.03 0.42
CA LEU A 241 -21.27 10.33 1.00
C LEU A 241 -20.22 9.39 0.42
N TYR A 242 -19.09 9.95 -0.02
CA TYR A 242 -17.90 9.20 -0.40
C TYR A 242 -16.75 9.49 0.57
N THR A 243 -16.30 8.49 1.35
CA THR A 243 -15.09 8.62 2.15
C THR A 243 -13.90 8.11 1.35
N ALA A 244 -13.12 9.04 0.78
CA ALA A 244 -12.00 8.74 -0.12
C ALA A 244 -10.73 8.24 0.61
N GLY A 245 -10.72 8.28 1.93
CA GLY A 245 -9.67 7.83 2.84
C GLY A 245 -9.97 8.31 4.25
N GLY A 246 -9.26 7.79 5.25
CA GLY A 246 -9.47 8.13 6.65
C GLY A 246 -10.21 7.07 7.47
N ASP A 247 -10.40 7.35 8.76
CA ASP A 247 -11.13 6.45 9.67
C ASP A 247 -12.65 6.61 9.45
N ASN A 248 -13.32 5.48 9.30
CA ASN A 248 -14.77 5.44 9.08
C ASN A 248 -15.59 5.40 10.39
N ARG A 249 -14.95 5.44 11.57
CA ARG A 249 -15.64 5.31 12.88
C ARG A 249 -16.51 6.52 13.18
N SER A 250 -15.92 7.70 13.11
CA SER A 250 -16.56 8.98 13.36
C SER A 250 -17.72 9.22 12.38
N VAL A 251 -17.51 8.91 11.11
CA VAL A 251 -18.52 8.97 10.06
C VAL A 251 -19.72 8.04 10.37
N ALA A 252 -19.45 6.80 10.76
CA ALA A 252 -20.50 5.85 11.12
C ALA A 252 -21.37 6.34 12.28
N SER A 253 -20.77 6.98 13.30
CA SER A 253 -21.52 7.56 14.42
C SER A 253 -22.48 8.65 13.95
N VAL A 254 -22.01 9.60 13.14
CA VAL A 254 -22.85 10.69 12.64
C VAL A 254 -24.00 10.18 11.76
N LEU A 255 -23.73 9.22 10.86
CA LEU A 255 -24.74 8.66 9.98
C LEU A 255 -25.78 7.82 10.73
N LYS A 256 -25.41 7.14 11.84
CA LYS A 256 -26.38 6.47 12.72
C LYS A 256 -27.34 7.47 13.37
N ASP A 257 -26.82 8.59 13.88
CA ASP A 257 -27.63 9.66 14.47
C ASP A 257 -28.59 10.29 13.45
N GLN A 258 -28.27 10.17 12.15
CA GLN A 258 -29.01 10.71 11.02
C GLN A 258 -29.63 9.60 10.12
N ALA A 259 -29.88 8.41 10.66
CA ALA A 259 -30.31 7.24 9.88
C ALA A 259 -31.58 7.48 9.03
N GLN A 260 -32.51 8.34 9.49
CA GLN A 260 -33.71 8.71 8.75
C GLN A 260 -33.44 9.41 7.41
N ARG A 261 -32.25 9.96 7.19
CA ARG A 261 -31.87 10.58 5.91
C ARG A 261 -31.60 9.56 4.81
N GLY A 262 -31.19 8.33 5.19
CA GLY A 262 -30.87 7.28 4.24
C GLY A 262 -29.73 7.69 3.29
N VAL A 263 -28.63 8.24 3.84
CA VAL A 263 -27.44 8.61 3.08
C VAL A 263 -26.74 7.35 2.57
N PHE A 264 -26.55 7.24 1.25
CA PHE A 264 -25.81 6.16 0.64
C PHE A 264 -24.30 6.39 0.82
N TRP A 265 -23.65 5.56 1.60
CA TRP A 265 -22.26 5.73 1.95
C TRP A 265 -21.35 4.71 1.28
N VAL A 266 -20.40 5.20 0.47
CA VAL A 266 -19.31 4.43 -0.11
C VAL A 266 -18.00 4.88 0.52
N GLY A 267 -17.15 3.94 0.94
CA GLY A 267 -15.84 4.30 1.50
C GLY A 267 -14.76 3.27 1.19
N HIS A 268 -13.59 3.51 1.72
CA HIS A 268 -12.44 2.64 1.59
C HIS A 268 -12.15 1.87 2.87
N GLU A 269 -11.38 0.79 2.72
CA GLU A 269 -10.80 -0.08 3.75
C GLU A 269 -11.81 -0.94 4.52
N LEU A 270 -11.61 -2.25 4.38
CA LEU A 270 -12.36 -3.26 5.13
C LEU A 270 -11.78 -3.40 6.55
N SER A 271 -11.98 -2.38 7.37
CA SER A 271 -11.64 -2.36 8.79
C SER A 271 -12.71 -3.04 9.65
N GLN A 272 -12.46 -3.21 10.95
CA GLN A 272 -13.49 -3.70 11.86
C GLN A 272 -14.67 -2.72 11.94
N GLN A 273 -14.39 -1.42 11.88
CA GLN A 273 -15.37 -0.34 11.91
C GLN A 273 -16.28 -0.37 10.67
N SER A 274 -15.69 -0.47 9.48
CA SER A 274 -16.48 -0.58 8.23
C SER A 274 -17.25 -1.89 8.15
N ARG A 275 -16.72 -3.02 8.65
CA ARG A 275 -17.46 -4.28 8.78
C ARG A 275 -18.70 -4.11 9.65
N ASN A 276 -18.58 -3.45 10.79
CA ASN A 276 -19.71 -3.19 11.67
C ASN A 276 -20.73 -2.26 10.99
N ALA A 277 -20.27 -1.18 10.37
CA ALA A 277 -21.13 -0.24 9.64
C ALA A 277 -21.87 -0.89 8.47
N LEU A 278 -21.25 -1.84 7.74
CA LEU A 278 -21.92 -2.64 6.71
C LEU A 278 -23.01 -3.55 7.32
N ARG A 279 -22.69 -4.29 8.38
CA ARG A 279 -23.65 -5.19 9.05
C ARG A 279 -24.86 -4.47 9.63
N GLU A 280 -24.66 -3.26 10.10
CA GLU A 280 -25.70 -2.39 10.66
C GLU A 280 -26.48 -1.61 9.58
N GLY A 281 -26.11 -1.74 8.31
CA GLY A 281 -26.77 -1.05 7.20
C GLY A 281 -26.50 0.46 7.14
N VAL A 282 -25.51 0.94 7.89
CA VAL A 282 -25.10 2.36 7.90
C VAL A 282 -24.20 2.66 6.72
N MET A 283 -23.29 1.75 6.39
CA MET A 283 -22.41 1.82 5.23
C MET A 283 -22.93 0.89 4.14
N SER A 284 -22.92 1.37 2.90
CA SER A 284 -23.50 0.65 1.76
C SER A 284 -22.45 -0.20 1.05
N ILE A 285 -21.26 0.36 0.82
CA ILE A 285 -20.18 -0.28 0.05
C ILE A 285 -18.81 0.10 0.62
N VAL A 286 -17.92 -0.88 0.68
CA VAL A 286 -16.49 -0.68 0.90
C VAL A 286 -15.71 -1.05 -0.35
N LEU A 287 -14.83 -0.17 -0.79
CA LEU A 287 -13.81 -0.45 -1.79
C LEU A 287 -12.51 -0.81 -1.05
N ASP A 288 -12.25 -2.12 -0.90
CA ASP A 288 -11.07 -2.62 -0.17
C ASP A 288 -9.87 -2.71 -1.10
N GLN A 289 -8.77 -2.10 -0.72
CA GLN A 289 -7.54 -2.04 -1.52
C GLN A 289 -6.75 -3.35 -1.55
N ALA A 290 -7.20 -4.39 -0.86
CA ALA A 290 -6.55 -5.69 -0.76
C ALA A 290 -5.06 -5.59 -0.33
N PRO A 291 -4.74 -5.05 0.86
CA PRO A 291 -3.36 -4.85 1.30
C PRO A 291 -2.55 -6.14 1.35
N GLU A 292 -3.20 -7.28 1.57
CA GLU A 292 -2.57 -8.60 1.56
C GLU A 292 -2.02 -8.96 0.17
N ILE A 293 -2.77 -8.62 -0.89
CA ILE A 293 -2.33 -8.85 -2.28
C ILE A 293 -1.21 -7.88 -2.64
N GLN A 294 -1.30 -6.63 -2.21
CA GLN A 294 -0.24 -5.64 -2.42
C GLN A 294 1.07 -6.08 -1.75
N ALA A 295 1.01 -6.52 -0.49
CA ALA A 295 2.17 -7.04 0.23
C ALA A 295 2.79 -8.24 -0.49
N ARG A 296 1.96 -9.21 -0.92
CA ARG A 296 2.44 -10.41 -1.62
C ARG A 296 3.11 -10.05 -2.95
N ARG A 297 2.45 -9.26 -3.79
CA ARG A 297 3.00 -8.83 -5.09
C ARG A 297 4.29 -8.02 -4.94
N SER A 298 4.40 -7.18 -3.92
CA SER A 298 5.61 -6.37 -3.69
C SER A 298 6.79 -7.26 -3.30
N VAL A 299 6.58 -8.28 -2.47
CA VAL A 299 7.63 -9.27 -2.15
C VAL A 299 8.00 -10.08 -3.38
N ASP A 300 7.03 -10.58 -4.15
CA ASP A 300 7.29 -11.36 -5.36
C ASP A 300 8.09 -10.55 -6.38
N LEU A 301 7.73 -9.28 -6.60
CA LEU A 301 8.46 -8.38 -7.49
C LEU A 301 9.90 -8.12 -6.99
N THR A 302 10.05 -7.98 -5.69
CA THR A 302 11.36 -7.80 -5.03
C THR A 302 12.22 -9.04 -5.19
N LEU A 303 11.67 -10.23 -4.93
CA LEU A 303 12.42 -11.51 -5.07
C LEU A 303 12.80 -11.77 -6.53
N LYS A 304 11.91 -11.43 -7.48
CA LYS A 304 12.22 -11.47 -8.92
C LYS A 304 13.37 -10.53 -9.28
N ALA A 305 13.35 -9.28 -8.79
CA ALA A 305 14.42 -8.31 -9.03
C ALA A 305 15.77 -8.77 -8.44
N LEU A 306 15.75 -9.53 -7.36
CA LEU A 306 16.93 -10.17 -6.77
C LEU A 306 17.35 -11.47 -7.50
N GLY A 307 16.57 -11.94 -8.49
CA GLY A 307 16.85 -13.19 -9.21
C GLY A 307 16.60 -14.46 -8.39
N LEU A 308 15.79 -14.38 -7.32
CA LEU A 308 15.48 -15.49 -6.42
C LEU A 308 14.31 -16.34 -6.88
N ILE A 309 13.45 -15.80 -7.71
CA ILE A 309 12.29 -16.46 -8.31
C ILE A 309 12.15 -16.11 -9.79
N GLU A 310 11.61 -17.03 -10.58
CA GLU A 310 11.27 -16.84 -12.00
C GLU A 310 9.76 -16.70 -12.18
N LEU A 311 9.13 -15.88 -11.35
CA LEU A 311 7.69 -15.63 -11.43
C LEU A 311 7.40 -14.39 -12.28
N GLU A 312 6.43 -14.47 -13.19
CA GLU A 312 5.90 -13.27 -13.82
C GLU A 312 4.97 -12.54 -12.85
N VAL A 313 5.37 -11.33 -12.48
CA VAL A 313 4.53 -10.43 -11.69
C VAL A 313 3.81 -9.49 -12.64
N SER A 314 2.48 -9.50 -12.60
CA SER A 314 1.66 -8.64 -13.45
C SER A 314 2.01 -7.16 -13.21
N PRO A 315 2.24 -6.38 -14.29
CA PRO A 315 2.46 -4.93 -14.17
C PRO A 315 1.17 -4.14 -13.92
N GLU A 316 0.00 -4.79 -14.05
CA GLU A 316 -1.29 -4.13 -13.86
C GLU A 316 -1.52 -3.76 -12.40
N PRO A 317 -2.30 -2.68 -12.13
CA PRO A 317 -2.73 -2.33 -10.79
C PRO A 317 -3.39 -3.52 -10.07
N VAL A 318 -3.25 -3.58 -8.76
CA VAL A 318 -3.98 -4.54 -7.93
C VAL A 318 -5.46 -4.22 -8.02
N ARG A 319 -6.30 -5.22 -8.28
CA ARG A 319 -7.75 -5.02 -8.29
C ARG A 319 -8.22 -4.79 -6.85
N PHE A 320 -8.93 -3.70 -6.63
CA PHE A 320 -9.64 -3.48 -5.37
C PHE A 320 -10.93 -4.33 -5.35
N LEU A 321 -11.40 -4.66 -4.16
CA LEU A 321 -12.59 -5.48 -3.97
C LEU A 321 -13.78 -4.59 -3.60
N THR A 322 -14.94 -4.87 -4.17
CA THR A 322 -16.20 -4.27 -3.74
C THR A 322 -16.85 -5.17 -2.71
N ILE A 323 -16.99 -4.65 -1.49
CA ILE A 323 -17.58 -5.36 -0.36
C ILE A 323 -18.91 -4.69 0.01
N THR A 324 -19.93 -5.50 0.13
CA THR A 324 -21.28 -5.13 0.55
C THR A 324 -21.67 -5.98 1.76
N PRO A 325 -22.81 -5.74 2.42
CA PRO A 325 -23.32 -6.64 3.45
C PRO A 325 -23.46 -8.10 3.01
N GLU A 326 -23.66 -8.35 1.72
CA GLU A 326 -23.96 -9.69 1.18
C GLU A 326 -22.72 -10.54 0.91
N ASN A 327 -21.52 -9.93 0.83
CA ASN A 327 -20.25 -10.64 0.58
C ASN A 327 -19.18 -10.33 1.63
N LEU A 328 -19.61 -9.93 2.82
CA LEU A 328 -18.77 -9.50 3.94
C LEU A 328 -18.10 -10.69 4.68
#